data_62fa13bebc9c917f242a684d086a1895
#
_entry.id   62fa13bebc9c917f242a684d086a1895
#
_cell.length_a   1.000
_cell.length_b   1.000
_cell.length_c   1.000
_cell.angle_alpha   90.00
_cell.angle_beta   90.00
_cell.angle_gamma   90.00
#
_symmetry.space_group_name_H-M   'P 1'
#
loop_
_entity.id
_entity.type
_entity.pdbx_description
1 polymer ?
#
loop_
_entity_poly.entity_id
_entity_poly.type
_entity_poly.pdbx_seq_one_letter_code
_entity_poly.pdbx_strand_id
1 'polypeptide(L)'
;APAGASAPAAASSAADSAGASRAASSRWPYASSGIPDELFIRGDVPMTKQEVRAVALAKLRLTATDTVWDVGAGTGSVSIEAALVARAGSVWAVERNAAGVRLIRENADAFGCGNVHAVPGVAPEALAKLPVPDAVFVGGSAGELPSIVEAALEKNSQVRLCVPCVTIETLTEACALLSGSRFKGFEACQLSTARAEAVGSHHLMKAQNPVFLVSARGAGGEGGAR
;
A
#
# COMPACT_ATOMS: atom_id res chain seq x y z
N ALA A 1 4.49 -66.91 45.40
CA ALA A 1 5.30 -66.44 44.29
C ALA A 1 4.45 -66.34 43.04
N PRO A 2 4.57 -65.38 42.10
CA PRO A 2 5.67 -64.47 41.91
C PRO A 2 5.31 -63.02 41.52
N ALA A 3 6.35 -62.28 41.53
CA ALA A 3 6.77 -61.22 40.57
C ALA A 3 6.03 -59.90 40.48
N GLY A 4 6.74 -58.93 40.98
CA GLY A 4 6.52 -57.51 40.74
C GLY A 4 6.79 -57.12 39.30
N ALA A 5 6.07 -56.10 38.90
CA ALA A 5 6.40 -55.34 37.74
C ALA A 5 6.39 -53.84 38.13
N SER A 6 7.57 -53.29 38.19
CA SER A 6 7.82 -51.89 38.39
C SER A 6 7.37 -51.07 37.11
N ALA A 7 6.56 -50.08 37.33
CA ALA A 7 6.26 -49.07 36.30
C ALA A 7 7.40 -48.04 36.16
N PRO A 8 7.76 -47.59 34.95
CA PRO A 8 8.74 -46.56 34.79
C PRO A 8 8.14 -45.15 35.02
N ALA A 9 8.94 -44.32 35.64
CA ALA A 9 8.66 -42.94 35.95
C ALA A 9 8.34 -42.10 34.69
N ALA A 10 7.25 -41.36 34.77
CA ALA A 10 6.90 -40.34 33.77
C ALA A 10 7.88 -39.17 33.86
N ALA A 11 8.61 -38.96 32.78
CA ALA A 11 9.41 -37.74 32.58
C ALA A 11 8.48 -36.57 32.31
N SER A 12 8.50 -35.59 33.21
CA SER A 12 7.89 -34.28 33.05
C SER A 12 8.62 -33.55 31.95
N SER A 13 8.02 -33.44 30.78
CA SER A 13 8.45 -32.51 29.75
C SER A 13 7.85 -31.13 30.06
N ALA A 14 8.67 -30.25 30.63
CA ALA A 14 8.44 -28.81 30.58
C ALA A 14 8.68 -28.39 29.13
N ALA A 15 7.61 -28.24 28.37
CA ALA A 15 7.62 -27.65 27.04
C ALA A 15 6.89 -26.32 27.07
N ASP A 16 7.70 -25.29 26.87
CA ASP A 16 7.43 -24.04 26.18
C ASP A 16 6.09 -23.34 26.41
N SER A 17 6.09 -22.45 27.40
CA SER A 17 5.35 -21.19 27.34
C SER A 17 6.09 -20.18 26.48
N ALA A 18 6.30 -20.46 25.18
CA ALA A 18 6.70 -19.48 24.21
C ALA A 18 5.53 -18.50 23.98
N GLY A 19 5.77 -17.24 24.35
CA GLY A 19 4.80 -16.17 24.35
C GLY A 19 3.98 -16.06 23.07
N ALA A 20 2.69 -16.35 23.18
CA ALA A 20 1.71 -15.82 22.28
C ALA A 20 1.66 -14.30 22.50
N SER A 21 2.50 -13.57 21.77
CA SER A 21 2.36 -12.13 21.59
C SER A 21 0.88 -11.90 21.24
N ARG A 22 0.16 -11.14 22.09
CA ARG A 22 -1.17 -10.64 21.79
C ARG A 22 -1.07 -9.86 20.48
N ALA A 23 -1.38 -10.50 19.37
CA ALA A 23 -1.64 -9.80 18.13
C ALA A 23 -2.77 -8.82 18.48
N ALA A 24 -2.46 -7.52 18.47
CA ALA A 24 -3.45 -6.48 18.57
C ALA A 24 -4.50 -6.78 17.50
N SER A 25 -5.77 -6.93 17.88
CA SER A 25 -6.83 -7.24 16.93
C SER A 25 -6.87 -6.12 15.91
N SER A 26 -6.49 -6.42 14.68
CA SER A 26 -6.53 -5.45 13.59
C SER A 26 -7.94 -4.85 13.49
N ARG A 27 -8.04 -3.54 13.28
CA ARG A 27 -9.32 -2.88 13.00
C ARG A 27 -10.02 -3.42 11.74
N TRP A 28 -9.28 -4.15 10.90
CA TRP A 28 -9.79 -4.73 9.67
C TRP A 28 -9.51 -6.24 9.63
N PRO A 29 -10.48 -7.08 10.00
CA PRO A 29 -10.30 -8.53 10.03
C PRO A 29 -10.49 -9.22 8.68
N TYR A 30 -10.84 -8.47 7.63
CA TYR A 30 -11.14 -8.99 6.30
C TYR A 30 -9.89 -9.09 5.44
N ALA A 31 -9.90 -10.01 4.46
CA ALA A 31 -8.79 -10.19 3.53
C ALA A 31 -8.87 -9.26 2.30
N SER A 32 -10.04 -8.62 2.08
CA SER A 32 -10.26 -7.73 0.94
C SER A 32 -9.78 -6.31 1.24
N SER A 33 -9.35 -5.60 0.19
CA SER A 33 -9.16 -4.15 0.22
C SER A 33 -10.50 -3.41 0.30
N GLY A 34 -10.43 -2.11 0.58
CA GLY A 34 -11.61 -1.25 0.66
C GLY A 34 -12.02 -0.96 2.09
N ILE A 35 -11.05 -0.70 2.97
CA ILE A 35 -11.32 -0.25 4.34
C ILE A 35 -12.12 1.05 4.30
N PRO A 36 -13.25 1.14 5.02
CA PRO A 36 -14.03 2.37 5.13
C PRO A 36 -13.18 3.57 5.57
N ASP A 37 -13.38 4.72 4.92
CA ASP A 37 -12.59 5.94 5.17
C ASP A 37 -12.66 6.40 6.63
N GLU A 38 -13.78 6.15 7.32
CA GLU A 38 -14.04 6.52 8.71
C GLU A 38 -13.26 5.70 9.73
N LEU A 39 -12.69 4.55 9.34
CA LEU A 39 -11.85 3.74 10.23
C LEU A 39 -10.42 4.27 10.34
N PHE A 40 -10.01 5.15 9.42
CA PHE A 40 -8.67 5.76 9.48
C PHE A 40 -8.65 6.97 10.43
N ILE A 41 -7.54 7.11 11.14
CA ILE A 41 -7.22 8.33 11.88
C ILE A 41 -6.89 9.42 10.84
N ARG A 42 -7.61 10.53 10.91
CA ARG A 42 -7.55 11.61 9.92
C ARG A 42 -7.23 12.94 10.59
N GLY A 43 -6.70 13.87 9.79
CA GLY A 43 -6.52 15.28 10.07
C GLY A 43 -6.81 16.07 8.80
N ASP A 44 -6.18 17.21 8.64
CA ASP A 44 -6.32 18.09 7.45
C ASP A 44 -5.43 17.60 6.28
N VAL A 45 -4.98 16.34 6.32
CA VAL A 45 -4.15 15.74 5.27
C VAL A 45 -5.06 15.01 4.28
N PRO A 46 -4.86 15.18 2.96
CA PRO A 46 -5.61 14.46 1.95
C PRO A 46 -5.51 12.94 2.12
N MET A 47 -6.59 12.24 1.78
CA MET A 47 -6.66 10.78 1.81
C MET A 47 -7.30 10.24 0.56
N THR A 48 -6.66 9.25 -0.06
CA THR A 48 -7.24 8.49 -1.16
C THR A 48 -8.51 7.77 -0.69
N LYS A 49 -9.61 7.95 -1.41
CA LYS A 49 -10.93 7.39 -1.03
C LYS A 49 -10.98 5.88 -1.17
N GLN A 50 -11.84 5.25 -0.37
CA GLN A 50 -12.00 3.78 -0.28
C GLN A 50 -12.05 3.09 -1.63
N GLU A 51 -12.93 3.53 -2.54
CA GLU A 51 -13.12 2.89 -3.84
C GLU A 51 -11.89 3.05 -4.74
N VAL A 52 -11.24 4.22 -4.68
CA VAL A 52 -10.01 4.51 -5.43
C VAL A 52 -8.87 3.64 -4.90
N ARG A 53 -8.73 3.51 -3.57
CA ARG A 53 -7.72 2.63 -2.95
C ARG A 53 -7.88 1.18 -3.38
N ALA A 54 -9.10 0.65 -3.27
CA ALA A 54 -9.39 -0.73 -3.62
C ALA A 54 -9.02 -1.05 -5.08
N VAL A 55 -9.38 -0.16 -6.00
CA VAL A 55 -9.04 -0.35 -7.42
C VAL A 55 -7.55 -0.14 -7.68
N ALA A 56 -6.91 0.84 -7.04
CA ALA A 56 -5.47 1.07 -7.18
C ALA A 56 -4.65 -0.15 -6.74
N LEU A 57 -4.99 -0.75 -5.61
CA LEU A 57 -4.33 -1.97 -5.12
C LEU A 57 -4.56 -3.17 -6.05
N ALA A 58 -5.76 -3.29 -6.62
CA ALA A 58 -6.04 -4.31 -7.64
C ALA A 58 -5.18 -4.10 -8.90
N LYS A 59 -4.94 -2.84 -9.33
CA LYS A 59 -4.04 -2.52 -10.45
C LYS A 59 -2.58 -2.83 -10.13
N LEU A 60 -2.15 -2.61 -8.90
CA LEU A 60 -0.80 -2.95 -8.44
C LEU A 60 -0.56 -4.47 -8.32
N ARG A 61 -1.61 -5.30 -8.23
CA ARG A 61 -1.51 -6.78 -8.19
C ARG A 61 -0.49 -7.26 -7.16
N LEU A 62 -0.62 -6.75 -5.94
CA LEU A 62 0.32 -7.03 -4.85
C LEU A 62 0.32 -8.51 -4.46
N THR A 63 1.51 -9.00 -4.10
CA THR A 63 1.72 -10.32 -3.50
C THR A 63 2.06 -10.20 -2.01
N ALA A 64 2.07 -11.32 -1.30
CA ALA A 64 2.36 -11.33 0.13
C ALA A 64 3.78 -10.88 0.49
N THR A 65 4.72 -10.96 -0.45
CA THR A 65 6.15 -10.70 -0.22
C THR A 65 6.65 -9.40 -0.84
N ASP A 66 5.78 -8.63 -1.47
CA ASP A 66 6.17 -7.41 -2.19
C ASP A 66 6.76 -6.35 -1.26
N THR A 67 7.74 -5.64 -1.77
CA THR A 67 8.18 -4.35 -1.27
C THR A 67 7.43 -3.26 -2.03
N VAL A 68 6.65 -2.45 -1.30
CA VAL A 68 5.79 -1.42 -1.88
C VAL A 68 6.30 -0.04 -1.48
N TRP A 69 6.39 0.88 -2.44
CA TRP A 69 6.52 2.29 -2.14
C TRP A 69 5.17 3.00 -2.28
N ASP A 70 4.82 3.79 -1.28
CA ASP A 70 3.67 4.71 -1.30
C ASP A 70 4.23 6.13 -1.23
N VAL A 71 4.26 6.81 -2.38
CA VAL A 71 4.87 8.14 -2.53
C VAL A 71 3.79 9.21 -2.42
N GLY A 72 3.98 10.14 -1.47
CA GLY A 72 2.95 11.10 -1.10
C GLY A 72 1.84 10.43 -0.29
N ALA A 73 2.23 9.64 0.72
CA ALA A 73 1.35 8.71 1.43
C ALA A 73 0.22 9.38 2.23
N GLY A 74 0.34 10.66 2.55
CA GLY A 74 -0.69 11.42 3.27
C GLY A 74 -1.02 10.81 4.63
N THR A 75 -2.24 10.28 4.77
CA THR A 75 -2.67 9.58 6.00
C THR A 75 -2.14 8.16 6.11
N GLY A 76 -1.49 7.63 5.07
CA GLY A 76 -1.05 6.24 4.99
C GLY A 76 -2.13 5.24 4.63
N SER A 77 -3.31 5.69 4.20
CA SER A 77 -4.43 4.77 3.95
C SER A 77 -4.13 3.71 2.88
N VAL A 78 -3.39 4.08 1.82
CA VAL A 78 -2.93 3.13 0.80
C VAL A 78 -1.84 2.22 1.38
N SER A 79 -0.90 2.79 2.14
CA SER A 79 0.16 2.04 2.82
C SER A 79 -0.40 0.94 3.73
N ILE A 80 -1.45 1.24 4.52
CA ILE A 80 -2.08 0.26 5.41
C ILE A 80 -2.71 -0.88 4.62
N GLU A 81 -3.53 -0.59 3.60
CA GLU A 81 -4.15 -1.64 2.81
C GLU A 81 -3.12 -2.46 2.01
N ALA A 82 -2.06 -1.81 1.50
CA ALA A 82 -0.95 -2.51 0.86
C ALA A 82 -0.23 -3.45 1.84
N ALA A 83 0.00 -3.01 3.09
CA ALA A 83 0.66 -3.80 4.12
C ALA A 83 -0.16 -5.03 4.55
N LEU A 84 -1.49 -4.91 4.58
CA LEU A 84 -2.39 -6.03 4.86
C LEU A 84 -2.38 -7.08 3.74
N VAL A 85 -2.05 -6.72 2.50
CA VAL A 85 -1.81 -7.65 1.40
C VAL A 85 -0.38 -8.20 1.45
N ALA A 86 0.62 -7.33 1.52
CA ALA A 86 2.04 -7.67 1.53
C ALA A 86 2.53 -8.07 2.94
N ARG A 87 1.89 -9.05 3.57
CA ARG A 87 2.09 -9.41 4.99
C ARG A 87 3.50 -9.92 5.32
N ALA A 88 4.17 -10.51 4.36
CA ALA A 88 5.56 -10.99 4.47
C ALA A 88 6.55 -10.06 3.73
N GLY A 89 6.06 -8.96 3.19
CA GLY A 89 6.82 -7.90 2.55
C GLY A 89 6.90 -6.65 3.42
N SER A 90 7.13 -5.50 2.78
CA SER A 90 7.24 -4.21 3.48
C SER A 90 6.64 -3.08 2.67
N VAL A 91 6.14 -2.05 3.35
CA VAL A 91 5.60 -0.84 2.73
C VAL A 91 6.37 0.39 3.23
N TRP A 92 6.88 1.18 2.30
CA TRP A 92 7.68 2.37 2.56
C TRP A 92 6.84 3.60 2.17
N ALA A 93 6.28 4.24 3.17
CA ALA A 93 5.36 5.37 3.05
C ALA A 93 6.14 6.68 3.11
N VAL A 94 6.41 7.29 1.96
CA VAL A 94 7.15 8.56 1.85
C VAL A 94 6.18 9.73 1.94
N GLU A 95 6.40 10.61 2.90
CA GLU A 95 5.55 11.77 3.13
C GLU A 95 6.39 12.97 3.63
N ARG A 96 6.20 14.13 2.99
CA ARG A 96 6.92 15.36 3.35
C ARG A 96 6.32 16.11 4.55
N ASN A 97 5.01 15.97 4.75
CA ASN A 97 4.30 16.67 5.81
C ASN A 97 4.44 15.90 7.13
N ALA A 98 4.98 16.55 8.16
CA ALA A 98 5.16 15.95 9.48
C ALA A 98 3.85 15.46 10.10
N ALA A 99 2.71 16.13 9.83
CA ALA A 99 1.39 15.67 10.27
C ALA A 99 1.00 14.37 9.56
N GLY A 100 1.27 14.25 8.25
CA GLY A 100 1.06 13.02 7.50
C GLY A 100 1.92 11.86 8.02
N VAL A 101 3.21 12.10 8.24
CA VAL A 101 4.13 11.09 8.83
C VAL A 101 3.63 10.57 10.18
N ARG A 102 3.08 11.45 11.03
CA ARG A 102 2.46 11.05 12.30
C ARG A 102 1.22 10.18 12.07
N LEU A 103 0.33 10.60 11.17
CA LEU A 103 -0.89 9.84 10.83
C LEU A 103 -0.58 8.46 10.25
N ILE A 104 0.46 8.33 9.42
CA ILE A 104 0.91 7.03 8.90
C ILE A 104 1.24 6.08 10.06
N ARG A 105 2.01 6.55 11.05
CA ARG A 105 2.40 5.73 12.22
C ARG A 105 1.18 5.37 13.08
N GLU A 106 0.33 6.35 13.40
CA GLU A 106 -0.87 6.13 14.19
C GLU A 106 -1.83 5.13 13.52
N ASN A 107 -1.98 5.21 12.19
CA ASN A 107 -2.78 4.24 11.44
C ASN A 107 -2.09 2.87 11.38
N ALA A 108 -0.77 2.80 11.17
CA ALA A 108 -0.04 1.54 11.20
C ALA A 108 -0.22 0.79 12.53
N ASP A 109 -0.09 1.50 13.64
CA ASP A 109 -0.33 0.95 14.98
C ASP A 109 -1.80 0.50 15.15
N ALA A 110 -2.75 1.34 14.74
CA ALA A 110 -4.18 1.08 14.89
C ALA A 110 -4.67 -0.16 14.08
N PHE A 111 -4.05 -0.43 12.95
CA PHE A 111 -4.35 -1.59 12.10
C PHE A 111 -3.41 -2.78 12.33
N GLY A 112 -2.41 -2.65 13.20
CA GLY A 112 -1.44 -3.71 13.48
C GLY A 112 -0.48 -4.00 12.32
N CYS A 113 -0.19 -2.98 11.48
CA CYS A 113 0.66 -3.08 10.30
C CYS A 113 2.12 -2.76 10.64
N GLY A 114 2.81 -3.66 11.36
CA GLY A 114 4.21 -3.48 11.76
C GLY A 114 5.21 -3.48 10.60
N ASN A 115 4.77 -3.81 9.38
CA ASN A 115 5.55 -3.80 8.15
C ASN A 115 5.42 -2.47 7.35
N VAL A 116 4.78 -1.45 7.92
CA VAL A 116 4.74 -0.09 7.36
C VAL A 116 5.85 0.76 7.96
N HIS A 117 6.68 1.35 7.09
CA HIS A 117 7.78 2.23 7.44
C HIS A 117 7.47 3.66 6.97
N ALA A 118 7.16 4.55 7.92
CA ALA A 118 6.94 5.96 7.62
C ALA A 118 8.27 6.68 7.40
N VAL A 119 8.49 7.19 6.19
CA VAL A 119 9.71 7.86 5.75
C VAL A 119 9.44 9.35 5.57
N PRO A 120 9.90 10.21 6.48
CA PRO A 120 9.80 11.65 6.29
C PRO A 120 10.76 12.09 5.18
N GLY A 121 10.24 12.80 4.17
CA GLY A 121 11.06 13.31 3.07
C GLY A 121 10.27 13.63 1.82
N VAL A 122 10.99 14.14 0.85
CA VAL A 122 10.48 14.50 -0.48
C VAL A 122 11.01 13.49 -1.49
N ALA A 123 10.17 13.01 -2.38
CA ALA A 123 10.59 12.21 -3.52
C ALA A 123 11.03 13.16 -4.67
N PRO A 124 12.06 12.79 -5.46
CA PRO A 124 12.69 11.47 -5.50
C PRO A 124 13.80 11.21 -4.45
N GLU A 125 14.35 12.23 -3.77
CA GLU A 125 15.54 12.13 -2.91
C GLU A 125 15.35 11.08 -1.80
N ALA A 126 14.16 11.05 -1.18
CA ALA A 126 13.84 10.08 -0.13
C ALA A 126 13.84 8.63 -0.63
N LEU A 127 13.65 8.41 -1.96
CA LEU A 127 13.58 7.07 -2.55
C LEU A 127 14.96 6.41 -2.70
N ALA A 128 16.03 7.21 -2.75
CA ALA A 128 17.39 6.71 -3.03
C ALA A 128 17.85 5.60 -2.06
N LYS A 129 17.48 5.73 -0.78
CA LYS A 129 17.88 4.80 0.29
C LYS A 129 16.88 3.68 0.56
N LEU A 130 15.73 3.67 -0.12
CA LEU A 130 14.70 2.64 0.08
C LEU A 130 15.12 1.33 -0.57
N PRO A 131 14.61 0.19 -0.06
CA PRO A 131 14.76 -1.10 -0.73
C PRO A 131 14.20 -1.09 -2.15
N VAL A 132 14.61 -2.04 -2.96
CA VAL A 132 14.11 -2.25 -4.33
C VAL A 132 12.60 -2.47 -4.30
N PRO A 133 11.79 -1.66 -5.01
CA PRO A 133 10.34 -1.82 -4.98
C PRO A 133 9.86 -2.86 -6.00
N ASP A 134 8.87 -3.66 -5.63
CA ASP A 134 8.09 -4.50 -6.56
C ASP A 134 6.91 -3.73 -7.13
N ALA A 135 6.37 -2.80 -6.35
CA ALA A 135 5.25 -1.96 -6.73
C ALA A 135 5.39 -0.55 -6.14
N VAL A 136 4.92 0.46 -6.89
CA VAL A 136 4.93 1.86 -6.47
C VAL A 136 3.56 2.48 -6.72
N PHE A 137 2.97 3.02 -5.69
CA PHE A 137 1.82 3.91 -5.76
C PHE A 137 2.31 5.36 -5.62
N VAL A 138 1.87 6.25 -6.54
CA VAL A 138 2.27 7.65 -6.51
C VAL A 138 1.04 8.51 -6.23
N GLY A 139 0.69 8.63 -4.95
CA GLY A 139 -0.48 9.41 -4.48
C GLY A 139 -0.30 10.92 -4.59
N GLY A 140 0.94 11.39 -4.62
CA GLY A 140 1.29 12.79 -4.81
C GLY A 140 2.74 12.94 -5.23
N SER A 141 2.97 13.46 -6.44
CA SER A 141 4.30 13.65 -7.01
C SER A 141 4.89 15.05 -6.79
N ALA A 142 4.06 16.03 -6.48
CA ALA A 142 4.47 17.44 -6.40
C ALA A 142 5.17 17.98 -7.68
N GLY A 143 4.84 17.42 -8.85
CA GLY A 143 5.45 17.76 -10.14
C GLY A 143 6.66 16.89 -10.51
N GLU A 144 7.06 15.94 -9.66
CA GLU A 144 8.25 15.10 -9.84
C GLU A 144 7.92 13.68 -10.34
N LEU A 145 6.77 13.49 -11.00
CA LEU A 145 6.35 12.15 -11.45
C LEU A 145 7.41 11.47 -12.33
N PRO A 146 8.03 12.14 -13.32
CA PRO A 146 9.07 11.51 -14.14
C PRO A 146 10.27 11.04 -13.32
N SER A 147 10.76 11.87 -12.40
CA SER A 147 11.91 11.56 -11.54
C SER A 147 11.62 10.40 -10.57
N ILE A 148 10.40 10.34 -10.04
CA ILE A 148 9.93 9.23 -9.18
C ILE A 148 9.88 7.91 -9.95
N VAL A 149 9.34 7.94 -11.15
CA VAL A 149 9.24 6.76 -12.03
C VAL A 149 10.63 6.29 -12.44
N GLU A 150 11.54 7.22 -12.77
CA GLU A 150 12.92 6.88 -13.10
C GLU A 150 13.63 6.20 -11.94
N ALA A 151 13.56 6.77 -10.74
CA ALA A 151 14.15 6.18 -9.53
C ALA A 151 13.61 4.77 -9.23
N ALA A 152 12.35 4.51 -9.52
CA ALA A 152 11.77 3.19 -9.37
C ALA A 152 12.27 2.19 -10.42
N LEU A 153 12.35 2.61 -11.70
CA LEU A 153 12.83 1.78 -12.81
C LEU A 153 14.32 1.45 -12.72
N GLU A 154 15.14 2.40 -12.23
CA GLU A 154 16.58 2.17 -11.99
C GLU A 154 16.80 1.04 -10.97
N LYS A 155 15.94 0.95 -9.94
CA LYS A 155 16.02 -0.12 -8.94
C LYS A 155 15.37 -1.42 -9.41
N ASN A 156 14.25 -1.33 -10.12
CA ASN A 156 13.54 -2.51 -10.63
C ASN A 156 12.92 -2.19 -12.00
N SER A 157 13.55 -2.64 -13.07
CA SER A 157 13.06 -2.46 -14.44
C SER A 157 11.74 -3.15 -14.75
N GLN A 158 11.19 -3.95 -13.83
CA GLN A 158 9.88 -4.60 -13.92
C GLN A 158 8.86 -4.11 -12.89
N VAL A 159 9.15 -2.99 -12.21
CA VAL A 159 8.28 -2.42 -11.18
C VAL A 159 6.86 -2.17 -11.70
N ARG A 160 5.87 -2.43 -10.86
CA ARG A 160 4.46 -2.12 -11.14
C ARG A 160 4.14 -0.73 -10.59
N LEU A 161 3.48 0.08 -11.40
CA LEU A 161 3.18 1.47 -11.10
C LEU A 161 1.67 1.73 -11.15
N CYS A 162 1.17 2.53 -10.22
CA CYS A 162 -0.19 3.05 -10.25
C CYS A 162 -0.20 4.50 -9.77
N VAL A 163 -0.77 5.38 -10.60
CA VAL A 163 -0.83 6.82 -10.37
C VAL A 163 -2.29 7.27 -10.41
N PRO A 164 -2.88 7.69 -9.29
CA PRO A 164 -4.18 8.35 -9.28
C PRO A 164 -4.03 9.80 -9.77
N CYS A 165 -4.82 10.17 -10.76
CA CYS A 165 -4.80 11.49 -11.35
C CYS A 165 -6.13 12.19 -11.10
N VAL A 166 -6.09 13.33 -10.41
CA VAL A 166 -7.24 14.19 -10.12
C VAL A 166 -7.21 15.48 -10.94
N THR A 167 -6.09 15.76 -11.64
CA THR A 167 -5.93 16.90 -12.55
C THR A 167 -5.62 16.42 -13.96
N ILE A 168 -5.91 17.26 -14.94
CA ILE A 168 -5.64 16.99 -16.37
C ILE A 168 -4.13 16.92 -16.61
N GLU A 169 -3.36 17.77 -15.94
CA GLU A 169 -1.91 17.84 -16.05
C GLU A 169 -1.27 16.51 -15.62
N THR A 170 -1.61 16.03 -14.42
CA THR A 170 -1.10 14.74 -13.92
C THR A 170 -1.55 13.58 -14.81
N LEU A 171 -2.79 13.59 -15.31
CA LEU A 171 -3.29 12.57 -16.22
C LEU A 171 -2.49 12.54 -17.52
N THR A 172 -2.28 13.72 -18.12
CA THR A 172 -1.54 13.83 -19.38
C THR A 172 -0.09 13.36 -19.21
N GLU A 173 0.57 13.80 -18.12
CA GLU A 173 1.94 13.40 -17.82
C GLU A 173 2.04 11.89 -17.56
N ALA A 174 1.17 11.32 -16.72
CA ALA A 174 1.17 9.89 -16.42
C ALA A 174 0.89 9.03 -17.66
N CYS A 175 -0.07 9.44 -18.51
CA CYS A 175 -0.35 8.74 -19.75
C CYS A 175 0.84 8.80 -20.71
N ALA A 176 1.44 9.96 -20.92
CA ALA A 176 2.60 10.10 -21.82
C ALA A 176 3.79 9.26 -21.32
N LEU A 177 4.03 9.25 -20.02
CA LEU A 177 5.17 8.54 -19.42
C LEU A 177 4.96 7.02 -19.46
N LEU A 178 3.81 6.53 -18.97
CA LEU A 178 3.57 5.10 -18.75
C LEU A 178 3.11 4.34 -20.01
N SER A 179 2.71 5.04 -21.10
CA SER A 179 2.45 4.40 -22.41
C SER A 179 3.71 4.23 -23.25
N GLY A 180 4.86 4.73 -22.82
CA GLY A 180 6.13 4.63 -23.55
C GLY A 180 6.68 3.21 -23.64
N SER A 181 7.65 3.01 -24.55
CA SER A 181 8.23 1.69 -24.85
C SER A 181 8.94 0.99 -23.67
N ARG A 182 9.27 1.75 -22.61
CA ARG A 182 9.86 1.21 -21.37
C ARG A 182 8.84 0.47 -20.49
N PHE A 183 7.57 0.50 -20.88
CA PHE A 183 6.47 -0.09 -20.11
C PHE A 183 5.67 -1.10 -20.95
N LYS A 184 4.95 -1.98 -20.26
CA LYS A 184 3.97 -2.90 -20.80
C LYS A 184 2.73 -2.95 -19.93
N GLY A 185 1.61 -3.39 -20.49
CA GLY A 185 0.35 -3.47 -19.75
C GLY A 185 -0.18 -2.12 -19.30
N PHE A 186 0.05 -1.06 -20.11
CA PHE A 186 -0.52 0.26 -19.85
C PHE A 186 -2.04 0.18 -19.80
N GLU A 187 -2.60 0.72 -18.73
CA GLU A 187 -4.03 0.87 -18.54
C GLU A 187 -4.34 2.25 -17.97
N ALA A 188 -5.39 2.90 -18.49
CA ALA A 188 -5.97 4.09 -17.90
C ALA A 188 -7.47 3.86 -17.72
N CYS A 189 -7.99 4.08 -16.53
CA CYS A 189 -9.42 3.98 -16.26
C CYS A 189 -9.91 5.15 -15.41
N GLN A 190 -11.15 5.57 -15.65
CA GLN A 190 -11.83 6.58 -14.83
C GLN A 190 -12.72 5.90 -13.81
N LEU A 191 -12.64 6.34 -12.57
CA LEU A 191 -13.54 5.98 -11.48
C LEU A 191 -14.46 7.16 -11.20
N SER A 192 -15.76 6.93 -11.30
CA SER A 192 -16.80 7.88 -10.90
C SER A 192 -17.62 7.23 -9.80
N THR A 193 -17.60 7.82 -8.62
CA THR A 193 -18.30 7.28 -7.45
C THR A 193 -19.33 8.28 -6.94
N ALA A 194 -20.42 7.75 -6.38
CA ALA A 194 -21.37 8.53 -5.62
C ALA A 194 -21.73 7.73 -4.36
N ARG A 195 -21.85 8.41 -3.24
CA ARG A 195 -22.22 7.79 -1.95
C ARG A 195 -23.57 8.31 -1.51
N ALA A 196 -24.38 7.44 -0.90
CA ALA A 196 -25.61 7.86 -0.28
C ALA A 196 -25.35 8.69 0.97
N GLU A 197 -25.98 9.85 1.05
CA GLU A 197 -25.91 10.77 2.21
C GLU A 197 -27.34 10.97 2.74
N ALA A 198 -27.52 10.79 4.05
CA ALA A 198 -28.82 10.97 4.68
C ALA A 198 -29.22 12.44 4.71
N VAL A 199 -30.41 12.75 4.19
CA VAL A 199 -31.00 14.09 4.20
C VAL A 199 -32.46 13.95 4.67
N GLY A 200 -32.68 14.24 5.93
CA GLY A 200 -34.00 13.99 6.57
C GLY A 200 -34.36 12.51 6.55
N SER A 201 -35.50 12.16 5.94
CA SER A 201 -35.98 10.76 5.80
C SER A 201 -35.52 10.07 4.51
N HIS A 202 -34.69 10.72 3.69
CA HIS A 202 -34.23 10.23 2.40
C HIS A 202 -32.72 10.07 2.35
N HIS A 203 -32.25 9.36 1.31
CA HIS A 203 -30.82 9.24 0.99
C HIS A 203 -30.59 9.84 -0.40
N LEU A 204 -29.75 10.85 -0.48
CA LEU A 204 -29.34 11.46 -1.73
C LEU A 204 -27.99 10.90 -2.16
N MET A 205 -27.84 10.63 -3.46
CA MET A 205 -26.55 10.25 -4.03
C MET A 205 -25.70 11.49 -4.24
N LYS A 206 -24.60 11.58 -3.48
CA LYS A 206 -23.62 12.65 -3.56
C LYS A 206 -22.44 12.20 -4.39
N ALA A 207 -22.28 12.79 -5.57
CA ALA A 207 -21.15 12.50 -6.46
C ALA A 207 -19.83 12.98 -5.85
N GLN A 208 -18.78 12.22 -6.09
CA GLN A 208 -17.39 12.61 -5.79
C GLN A 208 -16.69 13.00 -7.09
N ASN A 209 -15.60 13.76 -6.99
CA ASN A 209 -14.80 14.07 -8.17
C ASN A 209 -14.28 12.79 -8.81
N PRO A 210 -14.40 12.65 -10.13
CA PRO A 210 -13.81 11.54 -10.85
C PRO A 210 -12.30 11.47 -10.63
N VAL A 211 -11.77 10.27 -10.52
CA VAL A 211 -10.33 10.02 -10.42
C VAL A 211 -9.93 9.08 -11.55
N PHE A 212 -8.87 9.42 -12.28
CA PHE A 212 -8.28 8.49 -13.23
C PHE A 212 -7.18 7.70 -12.55
N LEU A 213 -7.12 6.41 -12.83
CA LEU A 213 -6.00 5.55 -12.45
C LEU A 213 -5.22 5.18 -13.70
N VAL A 214 -3.95 5.55 -13.74
CA VAL A 214 -3.02 5.17 -14.79
C VAL A 214 -2.06 4.15 -14.21
N SER A 215 -1.93 2.99 -14.85
CA SER A 215 -1.07 1.93 -14.36
C SER A 215 -0.30 1.26 -15.50
N ALA A 216 0.90 0.80 -15.20
CA ALA A 216 1.74 0.03 -16.10
C ALA A 216 2.76 -0.79 -15.30
N ARG A 217 3.47 -1.68 -15.99
CA ARG A 217 4.62 -2.40 -15.46
C ARG A 217 5.84 -2.07 -16.33
N GLY A 218 6.99 -1.88 -15.73
CA GLY A 218 8.24 -1.78 -16.45
C GLY A 218 8.48 -3.00 -17.34
N ALA A 219 8.94 -2.76 -18.56
CA ALA A 219 9.09 -3.83 -19.58
C ALA A 219 10.15 -4.88 -19.20
N GLY A 220 11.03 -4.57 -18.27
CA GLY A 220 12.26 -5.30 -18.05
C GLY A 220 13.27 -4.90 -19.12
N GLY A 221 14.55 -4.77 -18.79
CA GLY A 221 15.59 -4.72 -19.82
C GLY A 221 15.57 -6.03 -20.58
N GLU A 222 15.64 -5.99 -21.91
CA GLU A 222 16.11 -7.14 -22.64
C GLU A 222 17.52 -7.41 -22.12
N GLY A 223 17.68 -8.49 -21.38
CA GLY A 223 19.00 -8.95 -20.95
C GLY A 223 19.84 -9.12 -22.20
N GLY A 224 20.75 -8.19 -22.43
CA GLY A 224 21.73 -8.33 -23.48
C GLY A 224 22.49 -9.62 -23.24
N ALA A 225 22.10 -10.65 -23.93
CA ALA A 225 22.96 -11.79 -24.14
C ALA A 225 24.21 -11.24 -24.88
N ARG A 226 25.31 -11.14 -24.14
CA ARG A 226 26.66 -11.09 -24.67
C ARG A 226 27.43 -12.30 -24.16
#